data_2171501580450db43d8b59afb46d9b67
#
_entry.id   2171501580450db43d8b59afb46d9b67
#
_cell.length_a   1.000
_cell.length_b   1.000
_cell.length_c   1.000
_cell.angle_alpha   90.00
_cell.angle_beta   90.00
_cell.angle_gamma   90.00
#
_symmetry.space_group_name_H-M   'P 1'
#
loop_
_entity.id
_entity.type
_entity.pdbx_description
1 polymer ?
#
loop_
_entity_poly.entity_id
_entity_poly.type
_entity_poly.pdbx_seq_one_letter_code
_entity_poly.pdbx_strand_id
1 'polypeptide(L)'
;MRPHYNHISDDDRLIIDSMLASGATQTAVALAIGVHRSSVCRERRRGLIAGSQRYFGIIAQRTRKSRRDAAALSRRKLDPAGASPYWRLVLPYLHLGWSPQQICGRLHLMADSPTLSHETIYCAIYAMPRGSLRTELVKALRKSHAGRLPRARGSSRFTGIQGMTPIALRPPEVAARIVPGHWEADLIKGAANGSAVGTMVERTSRFIMLTSLPNASAAAALEGFSRRLRTVPASLRKTLTYDQGTEMALHHVLAKRLRMDIYFCDPHSPWQRGTNENANGLIRQYLPKAPTSSPIQMPTCVALSTSSTIALVKSSASELLPKSSPNSSSTRSPVLRFMLETART
;
A
#
# COMPACT_ATOMS: atom_id res chain seq x y z
N MET A 1 -21.87 -26.08 29.08
CA MET A 1 -20.89 -26.30 28.00
C MET A 1 -21.65 -26.72 26.75
N ARG A 2 -21.52 -26.03 25.61
CA ARG A 2 -22.07 -26.51 24.33
C ARG A 2 -21.17 -27.65 23.85
N PRO A 3 -21.71 -28.81 23.44
CA PRO A 3 -20.90 -29.91 22.97
C PRO A 3 -20.09 -29.45 21.74
N HIS A 4 -18.80 -29.74 21.75
CA HIS A 4 -17.91 -29.46 20.61
C HIS A 4 -18.41 -30.23 19.40
N TYR A 5 -18.85 -29.56 18.35
CA TYR A 5 -19.29 -30.22 17.12
C TYR A 5 -18.05 -30.62 16.31
N ASN A 6 -17.81 -31.92 16.19
CA ASN A 6 -16.75 -32.44 15.36
C ASN A 6 -17.23 -32.57 13.90
N HIS A 7 -16.48 -31.96 13.00
CA HIS A 7 -16.70 -32.11 11.56
C HIS A 7 -16.13 -33.44 11.07
N ILE A 8 -16.86 -34.11 10.20
CA ILE A 8 -16.36 -35.30 9.50
C ILE A 8 -15.14 -34.89 8.67
N SER A 9 -13.97 -35.47 9.00
CA SER A 9 -12.70 -35.27 8.31
C SER A 9 -12.63 -36.10 7.01
N ASP A 10 -11.55 -35.99 6.27
CA ASP A 10 -11.35 -36.79 5.06
C ASP A 10 -11.00 -38.25 5.43
N ASP A 11 -10.31 -38.46 6.55
CA ASP A 11 -10.05 -39.81 7.10
C ASP A 11 -11.33 -40.49 7.58
N ASP A 12 -12.23 -39.74 8.25
CA ASP A 12 -13.54 -40.27 8.62
C ASP A 12 -14.34 -40.72 7.40
N ARG A 13 -14.20 -40.08 6.25
CA ARG A 13 -14.86 -40.47 5.00
C ARG A 13 -14.34 -41.77 4.45
N LEU A 14 -13.05 -42.05 4.62
CA LEU A 14 -12.48 -43.37 4.26
C LEU A 14 -13.03 -44.47 5.16
N ILE A 15 -13.16 -44.19 6.47
CA ILE A 15 -13.76 -45.15 7.44
C ILE A 15 -15.22 -45.38 7.08
N ILE A 16 -16.00 -44.34 6.80
CA ILE A 16 -17.41 -44.42 6.37
C ILE A 16 -17.53 -45.30 5.11
N ASP A 17 -16.67 -45.03 4.10
CA ASP A 17 -16.68 -45.77 2.82
C ASP A 17 -16.40 -47.27 3.05
N SER A 18 -15.34 -47.60 3.78
CA SER A 18 -14.95 -48.98 4.10
C SER A 18 -16.04 -49.71 4.90
N MET A 19 -16.55 -49.10 5.97
CA MET A 19 -17.56 -49.74 6.82
C MET A 19 -18.90 -49.93 6.13
N LEU A 20 -19.36 -48.96 5.34
CA LEU A 20 -20.59 -49.08 4.55
C LEU A 20 -20.45 -50.13 3.42
N ALA A 21 -19.27 -50.23 2.83
CA ALA A 21 -18.98 -51.27 1.82
C ALA A 21 -18.98 -52.68 2.41
N SER A 22 -18.58 -52.84 3.67
CA SER A 22 -18.67 -54.10 4.41
C SER A 22 -20.06 -54.40 5.00
N GLY A 23 -21.06 -53.57 4.72
CA GLY A 23 -22.44 -53.78 5.18
C GLY A 23 -22.74 -53.25 6.59
N ALA A 24 -21.86 -52.48 7.20
CA ALA A 24 -22.09 -51.90 8.52
C ALA A 24 -23.28 -50.96 8.53
N THR A 25 -24.01 -50.90 9.64
CA THR A 25 -25.13 -49.94 9.80
C THR A 25 -24.62 -48.54 10.03
N GLN A 26 -25.43 -47.54 9.63
CA GLN A 26 -25.07 -46.12 9.87
C GLN A 26 -24.87 -45.79 11.35
N THR A 27 -25.50 -46.53 12.26
CA THR A 27 -25.32 -46.39 13.70
C THR A 27 -23.95 -46.88 14.14
N ALA A 28 -23.51 -48.04 13.62
CA ALA A 28 -22.17 -48.57 13.89
C ALA A 28 -21.06 -47.64 13.37
N VAL A 29 -21.25 -47.11 12.16
CA VAL A 29 -20.34 -46.11 11.57
C VAL A 29 -20.28 -44.84 12.42
N ALA A 30 -21.42 -44.34 12.87
CA ALA A 30 -21.50 -43.13 13.70
C ALA A 30 -20.76 -43.30 15.02
N LEU A 31 -20.88 -44.47 15.65
CA LEU A 31 -20.16 -44.83 16.87
C LEU A 31 -18.64 -44.89 16.62
N ALA A 32 -18.22 -45.47 15.52
CA ALA A 32 -16.80 -45.66 15.17
C ALA A 32 -16.07 -44.32 14.98
N ILE A 33 -16.72 -43.33 14.38
CA ILE A 33 -16.10 -41.99 14.14
C ILE A 33 -16.52 -40.95 15.15
N GLY A 34 -17.25 -41.29 16.23
CA GLY A 34 -17.61 -40.41 17.32
C GLY A 34 -18.55 -39.28 16.94
N VAL A 35 -19.49 -39.48 15.98
CA VAL A 35 -20.47 -38.47 15.56
C VAL A 35 -21.90 -38.99 15.72
N HIS A 36 -22.87 -38.08 15.64
CA HIS A 36 -24.29 -38.48 15.68
C HIS A 36 -24.70 -39.13 14.35
N ARG A 37 -25.58 -40.17 14.42
CA ARG A 37 -26.09 -40.94 13.27
C ARG A 37 -26.62 -40.01 12.13
N SER A 38 -27.28 -38.91 12.47
CA SER A 38 -27.80 -37.98 11.47
C SER A 38 -26.66 -37.32 10.64
N SER A 39 -25.46 -37.20 11.18
CA SER A 39 -24.30 -36.68 10.45
C SER A 39 -23.83 -37.70 9.40
N VAL A 40 -23.79 -38.96 9.73
CA VAL A 40 -23.49 -40.07 8.79
C VAL A 40 -24.57 -40.16 7.71
N CYS A 41 -25.84 -40.07 8.07
CA CYS A 41 -26.95 -40.06 7.10
C CYS A 41 -26.82 -38.90 6.07
N ARG A 42 -26.52 -37.69 6.54
CA ARG A 42 -26.29 -36.53 5.66
C ARG A 42 -25.04 -36.71 4.79
N GLU A 43 -23.98 -37.25 5.35
CA GLU A 43 -22.75 -37.52 4.62
C GLU A 43 -22.93 -38.57 3.54
N ARG A 44 -23.66 -39.70 3.87
CA ARG A 44 -24.01 -40.71 2.90
C ARG A 44 -24.74 -40.13 1.68
N ARG A 45 -25.74 -39.27 1.90
CA ARG A 45 -26.46 -38.60 0.79
C ARG A 45 -25.54 -37.73 -0.10
N ARG A 46 -24.44 -37.21 0.45
CA ARG A 46 -23.48 -36.41 -0.33
C ARG A 46 -22.57 -37.27 -1.22
N GLY A 47 -22.33 -38.48 -0.80
CA GLY A 47 -21.43 -39.42 -1.49
C GLY A 47 -22.13 -40.42 -2.40
N LEU A 48 -23.48 -40.33 -2.58
CA LEU A 48 -24.21 -41.15 -3.52
C LEU A 48 -24.07 -40.60 -4.95
N ILE A 49 -23.91 -41.55 -5.89
CA ILE A 49 -24.07 -41.29 -7.33
C ILE A 49 -25.50 -41.58 -7.74
N ALA A 50 -26.04 -40.83 -8.71
CA ALA A 50 -27.35 -41.11 -9.27
C ALA A 50 -27.42 -42.55 -9.78
N GLY A 51 -28.44 -43.30 -9.32
CA GLY A 51 -28.62 -44.69 -9.67
C GLY A 51 -27.81 -45.70 -8.84
N SER A 52 -26.98 -45.27 -7.88
CA SER A 52 -26.21 -46.14 -7.00
C SER A 52 -26.65 -46.01 -5.54
N GLN A 53 -26.73 -47.13 -4.82
CA GLN A 53 -26.93 -47.15 -3.37
C GLN A 53 -25.60 -47.09 -2.59
N ARG A 54 -24.48 -47.17 -3.30
CA ARG A 54 -23.14 -47.21 -2.69
C ARG A 54 -22.66 -45.80 -2.38
N TYR A 55 -22.08 -45.62 -1.22
CA TYR A 55 -21.41 -44.39 -0.79
C TYR A 55 -19.97 -44.38 -1.33
N PHE A 56 -19.53 -43.22 -1.74
CA PHE A 56 -18.14 -42.95 -2.16
C PHE A 56 -17.61 -41.73 -1.41
N GLY A 57 -16.62 -41.93 -0.53
CA GLY A 57 -16.02 -40.87 0.29
C GLY A 57 -15.45 -39.71 -0.54
N ILE A 58 -14.80 -40.02 -1.67
CA ILE A 58 -14.24 -39.03 -2.59
C ILE A 58 -15.31 -38.09 -3.24
N ILE A 59 -16.50 -38.66 -3.50
CA ILE A 59 -17.62 -37.88 -4.07
C ILE A 59 -18.21 -36.96 -3.02
N ALA A 60 -18.38 -37.47 -1.79
CA ALA A 60 -18.83 -36.67 -0.66
C ALA A 60 -17.89 -35.46 -0.39
N GLN A 61 -16.58 -35.70 -0.45
CA GLN A 61 -15.55 -34.69 -0.31
C GLN A 61 -15.64 -33.62 -1.42
N ARG A 62 -15.73 -34.07 -2.69
CA ARG A 62 -15.89 -33.13 -3.84
C ARG A 62 -17.17 -32.30 -3.72
N THR A 63 -18.30 -32.97 -3.37
CA THR A 63 -19.60 -32.25 -3.19
C THR A 63 -19.54 -31.25 -2.05
N ARG A 64 -18.90 -31.61 -0.93
CA ARG A 64 -18.68 -30.67 0.19
C ARG A 64 -17.84 -29.47 -0.24
N LYS A 65 -16.72 -29.72 -0.92
CA LYS A 65 -15.83 -28.67 -1.42
C LYS A 65 -16.57 -27.73 -2.37
N SER A 66 -17.26 -28.28 -3.37
CA SER A 66 -18.04 -27.50 -4.34
C SER A 66 -19.11 -26.61 -3.67
N ARG A 67 -19.87 -27.15 -2.71
CA ARG A 67 -20.88 -26.38 -1.96
C ARG A 67 -20.24 -25.28 -1.11
N ARG A 68 -19.10 -25.54 -0.51
CA ARG A 68 -18.37 -24.54 0.28
C ARG A 68 -17.81 -23.44 -0.60
N ASP A 69 -17.28 -23.78 -1.76
CA ASP A 69 -16.76 -22.82 -2.74
C ASP A 69 -17.90 -21.96 -3.33
N ALA A 70 -19.04 -22.58 -3.66
CA ALA A 70 -20.24 -21.85 -4.12
C ALA A 70 -20.78 -20.90 -3.04
N ALA A 71 -20.88 -21.34 -1.79
CA ALA A 71 -21.30 -20.49 -0.68
C ALA A 71 -20.31 -19.37 -0.38
N ALA A 72 -19.01 -19.59 -0.58
CA ALA A 72 -18.00 -18.55 -0.46
C ALA A 72 -18.11 -17.51 -1.58
N LEU A 73 -18.40 -17.96 -2.81
CA LEU A 73 -18.59 -17.07 -3.96
C LEU A 73 -19.82 -16.15 -3.78
N SER A 74 -20.96 -16.71 -3.33
CA SER A 74 -22.18 -15.93 -3.12
C SER A 74 -22.05 -14.87 -2.02
N ARG A 75 -21.11 -15.01 -1.10
CA ARG A 75 -20.83 -14.04 -0.03
C ARG A 75 -19.82 -12.96 -0.44
N ARG A 76 -19.15 -13.11 -1.58
CA ARG A 76 -18.15 -12.14 -2.04
C ARG A 76 -18.84 -10.88 -2.54
N LYS A 77 -18.52 -9.74 -1.92
CA LYS A 77 -18.98 -8.42 -2.38
C LYS A 77 -18.41 -8.07 -3.75
N LEU A 78 -17.15 -8.47 -4.02
CA LEU A 78 -16.50 -8.36 -5.33
C LEU A 78 -16.23 -9.77 -5.86
N ASP A 79 -16.83 -10.11 -6.97
CA ASP A 79 -16.60 -11.39 -7.67
C ASP A 79 -15.40 -11.28 -8.63
N PRO A 80 -14.65 -12.36 -8.84
CA PRO A 80 -13.53 -12.37 -9.78
C PRO A 80 -13.94 -12.27 -11.26
N ALA A 81 -15.21 -12.52 -11.58
CA ALA A 81 -15.72 -12.41 -12.95
C ALA A 81 -16.01 -10.96 -13.37
N GLY A 82 -15.96 -10.00 -12.44
CA GLY A 82 -16.24 -8.60 -12.72
C GLY A 82 -17.72 -8.23 -12.81
N ALA A 83 -18.63 -9.15 -12.47
CA ALA A 83 -20.08 -8.95 -12.60
C ALA A 83 -20.70 -8.16 -11.43
N SER A 84 -20.03 -8.10 -10.28
CA SER A 84 -20.54 -7.38 -9.12
C SER A 84 -20.71 -5.87 -9.40
N PRO A 85 -21.85 -5.26 -9.01
CA PRO A 85 -22.08 -3.83 -9.18
C PRO A 85 -21.05 -2.97 -8.43
N TYR A 86 -20.41 -3.50 -7.40
CA TYR A 86 -19.38 -2.78 -6.63
C TYR A 86 -18.10 -2.50 -7.43
N TRP A 87 -17.84 -3.22 -8.53
CA TRP A 87 -16.75 -2.90 -9.44
C TRP A 87 -16.88 -1.50 -10.04
N ARG A 88 -18.11 -1.03 -10.29
CA ARG A 88 -18.35 0.33 -10.80
C ARG A 88 -17.86 1.42 -9.84
N LEU A 89 -17.81 1.12 -8.54
CA LEU A 89 -17.30 2.04 -7.52
C LEU A 89 -15.77 1.94 -7.36
N VAL A 90 -15.18 0.80 -7.68
CA VAL A 90 -13.75 0.52 -7.42
C VAL A 90 -12.88 0.81 -8.64
N LEU A 91 -13.31 0.40 -9.84
CA LEU A 91 -12.52 0.49 -11.07
C LEU A 91 -12.05 1.92 -11.41
N PRO A 92 -12.89 2.97 -11.34
CA PRO A 92 -12.45 4.32 -11.67
C PRO A 92 -11.26 4.78 -10.81
N TYR A 93 -11.28 4.45 -9.53
CA TYR A 93 -10.18 4.81 -8.62
C TYR A 93 -8.92 3.97 -8.86
N LEU A 94 -9.06 2.68 -9.22
CA LEU A 94 -7.91 1.85 -9.60
C LEU A 94 -7.22 2.40 -10.85
N HIS A 95 -7.99 2.81 -11.87
CA HIS A 95 -7.46 3.44 -13.09
C HIS A 95 -6.78 4.79 -12.80
N LEU A 96 -7.23 5.51 -11.79
CA LEU A 96 -6.55 6.71 -11.28
C LEU A 96 -5.31 6.40 -10.43
N GLY A 97 -4.94 5.13 -10.26
CA GLY A 97 -3.77 4.69 -9.50
C GLY A 97 -3.96 4.72 -7.98
N TRP A 98 -5.21 4.71 -7.50
CA TRP A 98 -5.48 4.64 -6.06
C TRP A 98 -5.20 3.24 -5.52
N SER A 99 -4.62 3.17 -4.32
CA SER A 99 -4.47 1.88 -3.65
C SER A 99 -5.82 1.37 -3.11
N PRO A 100 -6.01 0.04 -2.96
CA PRO A 100 -7.20 -0.53 -2.34
C PRO A 100 -7.55 0.09 -0.98
N GLN A 101 -6.53 0.44 -0.15
CA GLN A 101 -6.75 1.11 1.12
C GLN A 101 -7.36 2.50 0.94
N GLN A 102 -6.88 3.28 -0.03
CA GLN A 102 -7.39 4.61 -0.35
C GLN A 102 -8.84 4.55 -0.84
N ILE A 103 -9.12 3.57 -1.70
CA ILE A 103 -10.47 3.34 -2.23
C ILE A 103 -11.42 3.02 -1.08
N CYS A 104 -11.06 2.10 -0.21
CA CYS A 104 -11.89 1.75 0.96
C CYS A 104 -12.10 2.95 1.90
N GLY A 105 -11.04 3.73 2.17
CA GLY A 105 -11.15 4.96 2.96
C GLY A 105 -12.10 5.98 2.33
N ARG A 106 -12.05 6.15 1.01
CA ARG A 106 -12.97 7.06 0.28
C ARG A 106 -14.40 6.57 0.32
N LEU A 107 -14.63 5.28 0.05
CA LEU A 107 -15.96 4.69 0.08
C LEU A 107 -16.58 4.79 1.48
N HIS A 108 -15.79 4.66 2.54
CA HIS A 108 -16.27 4.80 3.91
C HIS A 108 -16.77 6.22 4.25
N LEU A 109 -16.25 7.25 3.56
CA LEU A 109 -16.68 8.63 3.72
C LEU A 109 -17.89 9.01 2.85
N MET A 110 -18.33 8.12 1.96
CA MET A 110 -19.50 8.36 1.11
C MET A 110 -20.75 7.75 1.75
N ALA A 111 -21.81 8.55 1.89
CA ALA A 111 -23.10 8.04 2.32
C ALA A 111 -23.57 6.95 1.34
N ASP A 112 -24.24 5.93 1.86
CA ASP A 112 -24.79 4.79 1.11
C ASP A 112 -23.77 3.92 0.34
N SER A 113 -22.48 4.07 0.64
CA SER A 113 -21.45 3.22 0.04
C SER A 113 -21.31 1.88 0.77
N PRO A 114 -21.07 0.78 0.03
CA PRO A 114 -20.85 -0.52 0.66
C PRO A 114 -19.55 -0.51 1.46
N THR A 115 -19.56 -1.10 2.64
CA THR A 115 -18.36 -1.33 3.42
C THR A 115 -17.51 -2.39 2.72
N LEU A 116 -16.42 -1.99 2.06
CA LEU A 116 -15.44 -2.87 1.45
C LEU A 116 -14.15 -2.83 2.26
N SER A 117 -13.51 -3.99 2.44
CA SER A 117 -12.13 -4.04 2.93
C SER A 117 -11.14 -4.03 1.78
N HIS A 118 -9.95 -3.48 2.00
CA HIS A 118 -8.88 -3.48 1.00
C HIS A 118 -8.49 -4.91 0.58
N GLU A 119 -8.57 -5.86 1.52
CA GLU A 119 -8.31 -7.27 1.26
C GLU A 119 -9.33 -7.86 0.28
N THR A 120 -10.61 -7.46 0.38
CA THR A 120 -11.64 -7.87 -0.58
C THR A 120 -11.27 -7.45 -2.01
N ILE A 121 -10.73 -6.24 -2.19
CA ILE A 121 -10.30 -5.75 -3.51
C ILE A 121 -9.08 -6.53 -4.00
N TYR A 122 -8.07 -6.74 -3.16
CA TYR A 122 -6.90 -7.54 -3.52
C TYR A 122 -7.29 -8.97 -3.90
N CYS A 123 -8.06 -9.65 -3.05
CA CYS A 123 -8.50 -11.02 -3.31
C CYS A 123 -9.30 -11.14 -4.62
N ALA A 124 -10.17 -10.17 -4.91
CA ALA A 124 -10.94 -10.17 -6.15
C ALA A 124 -10.05 -10.02 -7.39
N ILE A 125 -9.09 -9.07 -7.38
CA ILE A 125 -8.16 -8.85 -8.49
C ILE A 125 -7.27 -10.08 -8.74
N TYR A 126 -6.69 -10.65 -7.68
CA TYR A 126 -5.80 -11.81 -7.85
C TYR A 126 -6.54 -13.11 -8.20
N ALA A 127 -7.81 -13.24 -7.83
CA ALA A 127 -8.64 -14.37 -8.18
C ALA A 127 -9.28 -14.27 -9.59
N MET A 128 -9.13 -13.13 -10.28
CA MET A 128 -9.61 -12.99 -11.67
C MET A 128 -8.96 -14.01 -12.60
N PRO A 129 -9.69 -14.54 -13.58
CA PRO A 129 -9.12 -15.35 -14.66
C PRO A 129 -7.96 -14.62 -15.35
N ARG A 130 -7.00 -15.38 -15.87
CA ARG A 130 -5.90 -14.79 -16.66
C ARG A 130 -6.49 -14.10 -17.90
N GLY A 131 -6.15 -12.83 -18.11
CA GLY A 131 -6.66 -12.02 -19.21
C GLY A 131 -6.14 -10.59 -19.15
N SER A 132 -6.55 -9.77 -20.13
CA SER A 132 -6.16 -8.36 -20.25
C SER A 132 -6.57 -7.53 -19.03
N LEU A 133 -7.82 -7.65 -18.60
CA LEU A 133 -8.36 -6.93 -17.45
C LEU A 133 -7.57 -7.23 -16.16
N ARG A 134 -7.29 -8.52 -15.87
CA ARG A 134 -6.47 -8.88 -14.70
C ARG A 134 -5.09 -8.26 -14.79
N THR A 135 -4.46 -8.31 -15.97
CA THR A 135 -3.13 -7.76 -16.18
C THR A 135 -3.11 -6.24 -15.97
N GLU A 136 -4.13 -5.56 -16.46
CA GLU A 136 -4.33 -4.12 -16.28
C GLU A 136 -4.51 -3.75 -14.80
N LEU A 137 -5.42 -4.43 -14.10
CA LEU A 137 -5.69 -4.17 -12.69
C LEU A 137 -4.50 -4.51 -11.78
N VAL A 138 -3.76 -5.59 -12.07
CA VAL A 138 -2.52 -5.91 -11.34
C VAL A 138 -1.46 -4.83 -11.56
N LYS A 139 -1.34 -4.28 -12.78
CA LYS A 139 -0.43 -3.14 -13.07
C LYS A 139 -0.87 -1.87 -12.33
N ALA A 140 -2.17 -1.65 -12.17
CA ALA A 140 -2.71 -0.52 -11.42
C ALA A 140 -2.45 -0.62 -9.90
N LEU A 141 -2.18 -1.83 -9.38
CA LEU A 141 -1.76 -2.00 -7.99
C LEU A 141 -0.34 -1.48 -7.78
N ARG A 142 -0.13 -0.67 -6.73
CA ARG A 142 1.14 0.02 -6.44
C ARG A 142 2.36 -0.89 -6.22
N LYS A 143 2.14 -2.15 -5.87
CA LYS A 143 3.20 -3.17 -5.73
C LYS A 143 2.86 -4.35 -6.60
N SER A 144 3.04 -4.21 -7.92
CA SER A 144 3.12 -5.35 -8.81
C SER A 144 4.46 -6.04 -8.54
N HIS A 145 4.47 -7.11 -7.77
CA HIS A 145 5.68 -7.91 -7.56
C HIS A 145 6.03 -8.67 -8.83
N ALA A 146 6.82 -8.06 -9.69
CA ALA A 146 7.75 -8.79 -10.55
C ALA A 146 8.92 -9.20 -9.64
N GLY A 147 9.18 -10.47 -9.51
CA GLY A 147 10.16 -11.17 -8.69
C GLY A 147 11.20 -10.38 -7.88
N ARG A 148 11.64 -11.00 -6.80
CA ARG A 148 12.68 -10.48 -5.89
C ARG A 148 14.01 -10.39 -6.64
N LEU A 149 14.44 -9.17 -6.99
CA LEU A 149 15.76 -8.97 -7.57
C LEU A 149 16.85 -9.19 -6.50
N PRO A 150 17.94 -9.93 -6.81
CA PRO A 150 19.08 -10.04 -5.91
C PRO A 150 19.66 -8.66 -5.63
N ARG A 151 20.01 -8.37 -4.37
CA ARG A 151 20.73 -7.15 -4.02
C ARG A 151 22.14 -7.23 -4.63
N ALA A 152 22.40 -6.44 -5.66
CA ALA A 152 23.75 -6.25 -6.16
C ALA A 152 24.60 -5.59 -5.05
N ARG A 153 25.64 -6.28 -4.57
CA ARG A 153 26.67 -5.72 -3.69
C ARG A 153 27.58 -4.82 -4.54
N GLY A 154 27.19 -3.55 -4.69
CA GLY A 154 28.08 -2.54 -5.23
C GLY A 154 28.94 -1.98 -4.11
N SER A 155 30.25 -2.10 -4.20
CA SER A 155 31.18 -1.37 -3.34
C SER A 155 31.15 0.11 -3.75
N SER A 156 30.40 0.92 -3.04
CA SER A 156 30.45 2.38 -3.16
C SER A 156 31.78 2.85 -2.58
N ARG A 157 32.63 3.49 -3.41
CA ARG A 157 33.76 4.28 -2.92
C ARG A 157 33.19 5.46 -2.15
N PHE A 158 33.24 5.37 -0.85
CA PHE A 158 32.77 6.39 0.08
C PHE A 158 33.76 7.56 0.07
N THR A 159 33.44 8.65 -0.64
CA THR A 159 34.11 9.94 -0.46
C THR A 159 33.37 10.66 0.65
N GLY A 160 33.89 10.60 1.88
CA GLY A 160 33.22 11.12 3.06
C GLY A 160 32.90 12.60 2.92
N ILE A 161 31.62 12.96 3.14
CA ILE A 161 31.21 14.35 3.33
C ILE A 161 31.80 14.82 4.66
N GLN A 162 32.52 15.94 4.66
CA GLN A 162 33.12 16.47 5.88
C GLN A 162 32.10 17.17 6.76
N GLY A 163 32.24 17.05 8.09
CA GLY A 163 31.38 17.78 9.05
C GLY A 163 29.94 17.29 9.16
N MET A 164 29.67 16.02 8.83
CA MET A 164 28.33 15.42 8.99
C MET A 164 27.95 15.29 10.47
N THR A 165 26.72 15.69 10.81
CA THR A 165 26.13 15.40 12.11
C THR A 165 25.40 14.05 12.03
N PRO A 166 25.82 13.01 12.77
CA PRO A 166 25.19 11.70 12.75
C PRO A 166 23.73 11.74 13.21
N ILE A 167 22.91 10.84 12.67
CA ILE A 167 21.49 10.72 13.05
C ILE A 167 21.31 10.38 14.54
N ALA A 168 22.30 9.76 15.17
CA ALA A 168 22.29 9.45 16.61
C ALA A 168 22.18 10.70 17.50
N LEU A 169 22.64 11.86 17.00
CA LEU A 169 22.55 13.14 17.71
C LEU A 169 21.23 13.89 17.42
N ARG A 170 20.36 13.32 16.61
CA ARG A 170 19.06 13.91 16.29
C ARG A 170 18.15 13.86 17.51
N PRO A 171 17.39 14.96 17.83
CA PRO A 171 16.49 14.98 18.95
C PRO A 171 15.53 13.78 18.97
N PRO A 172 15.28 13.14 20.12
CA PRO A 172 14.45 11.94 20.21
C PRO A 172 12.99 12.20 19.83
N GLU A 173 12.49 13.42 20.02
CA GLU A 173 11.14 13.85 19.60
C GLU A 173 10.86 13.65 18.11
N VAL A 174 11.91 13.69 17.27
CA VAL A 174 11.79 13.46 15.83
C VAL A 174 11.35 12.02 15.54
N ALA A 175 11.74 11.06 16.37
CA ALA A 175 11.35 9.66 16.22
C ALA A 175 9.85 9.44 16.49
N ALA A 176 9.28 10.16 17.44
CA ALA A 176 7.87 10.07 17.83
C ALA A 176 6.90 10.58 16.74
N ARG A 177 7.37 11.40 15.79
CA ARG A 177 6.56 11.98 14.69
C ARG A 177 5.32 12.74 15.17
N ILE A 178 5.39 13.38 16.32
CA ILE A 178 4.29 14.15 16.91
C ILE A 178 4.42 15.62 16.54
N VAL A 179 5.64 16.12 16.60
CA VAL A 179 5.94 17.54 16.35
C VAL A 179 6.23 17.75 14.87
N PRO A 180 5.51 18.67 14.18
CA PRO A 180 5.79 18.97 12.77
C PRO A 180 7.04 19.84 12.61
N GLY A 181 7.63 19.78 11.40
CA GLY A 181 8.82 20.53 11.05
C GLY A 181 10.08 19.70 10.86
N HIS A 182 9.97 18.39 10.93
CA HIS A 182 11.06 17.45 10.73
C HIS A 182 10.94 16.78 9.37
N TRP A 183 11.94 17.00 8.52
CA TRP A 183 11.93 16.60 7.13
C TRP A 183 12.89 15.45 6.85
N GLU A 184 12.54 14.59 5.91
CA GLU A 184 13.43 13.62 5.26
C GLU A 184 13.56 14.01 3.80
N ALA A 185 14.79 14.03 3.25
CA ALA A 185 15.01 14.35 1.86
C ALA A 185 15.84 13.29 1.13
N ASP A 186 15.69 13.26 -0.20
CA ASP A 186 16.40 12.32 -1.08
C ASP A 186 16.36 12.83 -2.52
N LEU A 187 17.12 12.19 -3.42
CA LEU A 187 17.08 12.43 -4.86
C LEU A 187 16.52 11.22 -5.64
N ILE A 188 15.53 11.47 -6.44
CA ILE A 188 15.09 10.54 -7.48
C ILE A 188 15.89 10.87 -8.76
N LYS A 189 16.90 10.05 -9.06
CA LYS A 189 17.74 10.22 -10.26
C LYS A 189 17.05 9.67 -11.49
N GLY A 190 17.09 10.43 -12.61
CA GLY A 190 16.60 10.02 -13.91
C GLY A 190 17.54 9.04 -14.62
N ALA A 191 17.27 8.74 -15.89
CA ALA A 191 18.17 7.91 -16.72
C ALA A 191 19.53 8.61 -16.89
N ALA A 192 20.61 7.85 -16.82
CA ALA A 192 22.00 8.34 -16.95
C ALA A 192 22.38 9.55 -16.08
N ASN A 193 21.65 9.78 -14.96
CA ASN A 193 21.82 10.94 -14.06
C ASN A 193 21.66 12.32 -14.75
N GLY A 194 21.08 12.38 -15.95
CA GLY A 194 20.88 13.61 -16.72
C GLY A 194 19.85 14.56 -16.15
N SER A 195 19.04 14.10 -15.21
CA SER A 195 18.07 14.90 -14.47
C SER A 195 17.86 14.31 -13.08
N ALA A 196 17.45 15.13 -12.12
CA ALA A 196 17.11 14.67 -10.79
C ALA A 196 15.89 15.41 -10.26
N VAL A 197 15.16 14.75 -9.36
CA VAL A 197 14.06 15.32 -8.60
C VAL A 197 14.41 15.22 -7.14
N GLY A 198 14.53 16.36 -6.48
CA GLY A 198 14.65 16.41 -5.02
C GLY A 198 13.28 16.15 -4.39
N THR A 199 13.23 15.24 -3.45
CA THR A 199 12.03 14.91 -2.67
C THR A 199 12.27 15.30 -1.22
N MET A 200 11.32 15.98 -0.62
CA MET A 200 11.33 16.36 0.78
C MET A 200 10.00 15.94 1.40
N VAL A 201 10.04 15.14 2.45
CA VAL A 201 8.86 14.60 3.12
C VAL A 201 8.84 15.07 4.56
N GLU A 202 7.77 15.73 4.98
CA GLU A 202 7.56 16.08 6.38
C GLU A 202 7.07 14.84 7.15
N ARG A 203 7.74 14.53 8.27
CA ARG A 203 7.61 13.22 8.96
C ARG A 203 6.27 13.02 9.65
N THR A 204 5.67 14.07 10.18
CA THR A 204 4.41 14.01 10.94
C THR A 204 3.21 13.96 10.00
N SER A 205 3.12 14.91 9.10
CA SER A 205 2.00 15.06 8.16
C SER A 205 2.13 14.18 6.91
N ARG A 206 3.36 13.71 6.61
CA ARG A 206 3.75 13.05 5.36
C ARG A 206 3.53 13.93 4.12
N PHE A 207 3.54 15.24 4.31
CA PHE A 207 3.49 16.20 3.22
C PHE A 207 4.76 16.09 2.37
N ILE A 208 4.60 16.04 1.05
CA ILE A 208 5.71 15.87 0.11
C ILE A 208 5.87 17.12 -0.70
N MET A 209 7.10 17.60 -0.78
CA MET A 209 7.51 18.64 -1.71
C MET A 209 8.50 18.06 -2.73
N LEU A 210 8.33 18.48 -3.98
CA LEU A 210 9.19 18.07 -5.08
C LEU A 210 9.88 19.30 -5.65
N THR A 211 11.14 19.13 -6.08
CA THR A 211 11.89 20.15 -6.79
C THR A 211 12.63 19.53 -7.96
N SER A 212 12.47 20.11 -9.16
CA SER A 212 13.25 19.71 -10.32
C SER A 212 14.67 20.24 -10.18
N LEU A 213 15.64 19.38 -10.45
CA LEU A 213 17.05 19.69 -10.45
C LEU A 213 17.64 19.40 -11.83
N PRO A 214 18.47 20.31 -12.39
CA PRO A 214 19.08 20.08 -13.70
C PRO A 214 20.01 18.86 -13.72
N ASN A 215 20.60 18.55 -12.57
CA ASN A 215 21.47 17.38 -12.35
C ASN A 215 21.53 17.01 -10.87
N ALA A 216 22.25 15.96 -10.51
CA ALA A 216 22.41 15.49 -9.13
C ALA A 216 23.67 16.09 -8.45
N SER A 217 24.09 17.30 -8.79
CA SER A 217 25.24 17.96 -8.14
C SER A 217 24.85 18.60 -6.81
N ALA A 218 25.86 18.82 -5.94
CA ALA A 218 25.67 19.48 -4.65
C ALA A 218 25.14 20.93 -4.80
N ALA A 219 25.58 21.64 -5.82
CA ALA A 219 25.09 23.00 -6.11
C ALA A 219 23.60 23.00 -6.51
N ALA A 220 23.21 22.06 -7.39
CA ALA A 220 21.80 21.92 -7.81
C ALA A 220 20.91 21.52 -6.62
N ALA A 221 21.35 20.58 -5.79
CA ALA A 221 20.64 20.18 -4.58
C ALA A 221 20.50 21.34 -3.57
N LEU A 222 21.58 22.11 -3.32
CA LEU A 222 21.57 23.27 -2.46
C LEU A 222 20.51 24.29 -2.92
N GLU A 223 20.52 24.67 -4.20
CA GLU A 223 19.57 25.68 -4.72
C GLU A 223 18.14 25.15 -4.76
N GLY A 224 17.94 23.90 -5.19
CA GLY A 224 16.61 23.29 -5.26
C GLY A 224 15.95 23.15 -3.88
N PHE A 225 16.67 22.60 -2.90
CA PHE A 225 16.17 22.44 -1.54
C PHE A 225 16.01 23.80 -0.84
N SER A 226 16.97 24.73 -1.01
CA SER A 226 16.84 26.08 -0.46
C SER A 226 15.60 26.81 -0.96
N ARG A 227 15.39 26.82 -2.28
CA ARG A 227 14.24 27.49 -2.91
C ARG A 227 12.92 26.90 -2.38
N ARG A 228 12.84 25.59 -2.29
CA ARG A 228 11.59 24.91 -1.93
C ARG A 228 11.30 25.00 -0.43
N LEU A 229 12.29 24.77 0.42
CA LEU A 229 12.10 24.86 1.87
C LEU A 229 11.88 26.30 2.36
N ARG A 230 12.34 27.32 1.63
CA ARG A 230 12.03 28.74 1.97
C ARG A 230 10.54 29.04 1.90
N THR A 231 9.75 28.32 1.10
CA THR A 231 8.28 28.48 1.07
C THR A 231 7.59 27.93 2.32
N VAL A 232 8.29 27.14 3.12
CA VAL A 232 7.78 26.60 4.38
C VAL A 232 7.97 27.65 5.49
N PRO A 233 7.00 27.88 6.39
CA PRO A 233 7.17 28.75 7.55
C PRO A 233 8.36 28.34 8.42
N ALA A 234 9.06 29.28 9.04
CA ALA A 234 10.24 29.01 9.85
C ALA A 234 9.95 28.03 11.01
N SER A 235 8.77 28.11 11.62
CA SER A 235 8.32 27.20 12.69
C SER A 235 8.21 25.74 12.26
N LEU A 236 8.09 25.47 10.96
CA LEU A 236 8.02 24.14 10.35
C LEU A 236 9.31 23.73 9.63
N ARG A 237 10.42 24.42 9.87
CA ARG A 237 11.77 24.14 9.35
C ARG A 237 12.73 23.87 10.49
N LYS A 238 12.59 22.72 11.16
CA LYS A 238 13.41 22.35 12.32
C LYS A 238 14.63 21.53 11.93
N THR A 239 14.40 20.34 11.40
CA THR A 239 15.49 19.43 11.02
C THR A 239 15.28 18.84 9.63
N LEU A 240 16.40 18.50 8.98
CA LEU A 240 16.42 17.75 7.72
C LEU A 240 17.28 16.49 7.92
N THR A 241 16.76 15.33 7.57
CA THR A 241 17.51 14.07 7.60
C THR A 241 17.77 13.63 6.16
N TYR A 242 19.02 13.32 5.86
CA TYR A 242 19.47 12.91 4.53
C TYR A 242 20.36 11.65 4.62
N ASP A 243 20.64 10.99 3.46
CA ASP A 243 21.68 9.97 3.40
C ASP A 243 23.06 10.61 3.19
N GLN A 244 24.07 9.77 3.08
CA GLN A 244 25.45 10.22 2.87
C GLN A 244 25.77 10.43 1.37
N GLY A 245 24.79 10.86 0.57
CA GLY A 245 24.98 11.14 -0.85
C GLY A 245 25.86 12.37 -1.10
N THR A 246 26.74 12.31 -2.09
CA THR A 246 27.67 13.42 -2.44
C THR A 246 26.96 14.71 -2.82
N GLU A 247 25.68 14.64 -3.22
CA GLU A 247 24.81 15.79 -3.47
C GLU A 247 24.55 16.64 -2.23
N MET A 248 24.83 16.12 -1.03
CA MET A 248 24.73 16.88 0.22
C MET A 248 26.07 17.45 0.73
N ALA A 249 27.10 17.48 -0.12
CA ALA A 249 28.41 18.04 0.26
C ALA A 249 28.34 19.49 0.73
N LEU A 250 27.33 20.27 0.28
CA LEU A 250 27.08 21.67 0.69
C LEU A 250 26.02 21.78 1.82
N HIS A 251 25.82 20.72 2.61
CA HIS A 251 24.81 20.69 3.68
C HIS A 251 24.98 21.81 4.72
N HIS A 252 26.21 22.17 5.07
CA HIS A 252 26.48 23.25 6.02
C HIS A 252 25.99 24.63 5.51
N VAL A 253 26.10 24.88 4.18
CA VAL A 253 25.54 26.10 3.56
C VAL A 253 24.01 26.06 3.59
N LEU A 254 23.43 24.87 3.30
CA LEU A 254 21.98 24.67 3.36
C LEU A 254 21.43 24.88 4.78
N ALA A 255 22.08 24.30 5.79
CA ALA A 255 21.74 24.48 7.20
C ALA A 255 21.71 25.93 7.61
N LYS A 256 22.77 26.68 7.26
CA LYS A 256 22.88 28.12 7.56
C LYS A 256 21.81 28.96 6.82
N ARG A 257 21.58 28.68 5.53
CA ARG A 257 20.58 29.41 4.70
C ARG A 257 19.13 29.23 5.20
N LEU A 258 18.80 28.03 5.71
CA LEU A 258 17.45 27.68 6.12
C LEU A 258 17.25 27.76 7.64
N ARG A 259 18.31 27.91 8.41
CA ARG A 259 18.31 27.81 9.88
C ARG A 259 17.70 26.49 10.34
N MET A 260 18.21 25.38 9.78
CA MET A 260 17.75 24.02 10.06
C MET A 260 18.95 23.15 10.44
N ASP A 261 18.75 22.23 11.38
CA ASP A 261 19.76 21.22 11.68
C ASP A 261 19.68 20.08 10.66
N ILE A 262 20.84 19.65 10.14
CA ILE A 262 20.92 18.58 9.14
C ILE A 262 21.60 17.37 9.74
N TYR A 263 20.93 16.21 9.67
CA TYR A 263 21.39 14.93 10.20
C TYR A 263 21.57 13.93 9.07
N PHE A 264 22.60 13.08 9.20
CA PHE A 264 22.92 12.05 8.22
C PHE A 264 22.65 10.66 8.76
N CYS A 265 21.96 9.84 7.97
CA CYS A 265 21.74 8.44 8.29
C CYS A 265 23.02 7.63 8.29
N ASP A 266 23.02 6.54 9.03
CA ASP A 266 24.12 5.59 9.00
C ASP A 266 24.22 4.92 7.62
N PRO A 267 25.41 4.52 7.19
CA PRO A 267 25.60 3.78 5.95
C PRO A 267 24.71 2.54 5.90
N HIS A 268 24.11 2.27 4.74
CA HIS A 268 23.27 1.08 4.52
C HIS A 268 22.03 0.95 5.44
N SER A 269 21.55 2.05 6.01
CA SER A 269 20.42 2.08 6.95
C SER A 269 19.18 2.77 6.37
N PRO A 270 18.55 2.24 5.29
CA PRO A 270 17.40 2.87 4.61
C PRO A 270 16.18 3.03 5.54
N TRP A 271 16.02 2.16 6.55
CA TRP A 271 14.90 2.26 7.51
C TRP A 271 14.91 3.57 8.31
N GLN A 272 16.05 4.23 8.44
CA GLN A 272 16.14 5.54 9.13
C GLN A 272 15.47 6.67 8.37
N ARG A 273 15.18 6.48 7.05
CA ARG A 273 14.43 7.38 6.16
C ARG A 273 13.21 6.69 5.53
N GLY A 274 12.58 5.78 6.24
CA GLY A 274 11.47 4.96 5.72
C GLY A 274 10.30 5.77 5.19
N THR A 275 10.06 7.01 5.67
CA THR A 275 9.01 7.88 5.15
C THR A 275 9.32 8.35 3.73
N ASN A 276 10.55 8.78 3.49
CA ASN A 276 10.99 9.24 2.17
C ASN A 276 11.15 8.07 1.18
N GLU A 277 11.70 6.93 1.61
CA GLU A 277 11.81 5.73 0.77
C GLU A 277 10.43 5.28 0.25
N ASN A 278 9.43 5.24 1.14
CA ASN A 278 8.05 4.92 0.74
C ASN A 278 7.47 5.97 -0.23
N ALA A 279 7.69 7.25 0.04
CA ALA A 279 7.26 8.35 -0.83
C ALA A 279 7.90 8.25 -2.22
N ASN A 280 9.22 8.03 -2.29
CA ASN A 280 9.96 7.86 -3.54
C ASN A 280 9.43 6.67 -4.35
N GLY A 281 9.10 5.54 -3.69
CA GLY A 281 8.47 4.39 -4.32
C GLY A 281 7.12 4.72 -4.96
N LEU A 282 6.33 5.60 -4.35
CA LEU A 282 5.05 6.06 -4.89
C LEU A 282 5.24 7.06 -6.05
N ILE A 283 6.16 8.00 -5.89
CA ILE A 283 6.48 9.02 -6.91
C ILE A 283 7.00 8.35 -8.19
N ARG A 284 7.78 7.27 -8.06
CA ARG A 284 8.31 6.51 -9.20
C ARG A 284 7.24 5.91 -10.11
N GLN A 285 6.01 5.73 -9.65
CA GLN A 285 4.89 5.27 -10.50
C GLN A 285 4.47 6.35 -11.51
N TYR A 286 4.66 7.61 -11.15
CA TYR A 286 4.28 8.76 -11.97
C TYR A 286 5.47 9.40 -12.70
N LEU A 287 6.68 9.14 -12.21
CA LEU A 287 7.93 9.56 -12.81
C LEU A 287 8.77 8.33 -13.21
N PRO A 288 8.38 7.62 -14.28
CA PRO A 288 9.18 6.50 -14.76
C PRO A 288 10.56 6.99 -15.20
N LYS A 289 11.54 6.12 -15.23
CA LYS A 289 12.86 6.40 -15.80
C LYS A 289 12.70 6.61 -17.32
N ALA A 290 12.32 7.82 -17.72
CA ALA A 290 12.24 8.16 -19.15
C ALA A 290 13.64 8.30 -19.75
N PRO A 291 13.83 7.99 -21.05
CA PRO A 291 15.05 8.33 -21.75
C PRO A 291 15.25 9.85 -21.78
N THR A 292 16.49 10.27 -21.83
CA THR A 292 17.09 11.58 -21.54
C THR A 292 16.58 12.80 -22.33
N SER A 293 15.59 12.68 -23.20
CA SER A 293 15.25 13.73 -24.19
C SER A 293 14.01 14.59 -23.88
N SER A 294 13.30 14.32 -22.80
CA SER A 294 12.13 15.16 -22.45
C SER A 294 12.33 15.85 -21.12
N PRO A 295 12.16 17.19 -21.04
CA PRO A 295 12.11 17.88 -19.75
C PRO A 295 10.95 17.30 -18.94
N ILE A 296 11.23 16.89 -17.72
CA ILE A 296 10.20 16.41 -16.80
C ILE A 296 9.30 17.60 -16.45
N GLN A 297 8.11 17.64 -17.05
CA GLN A 297 7.09 18.59 -16.62
C GLN A 297 6.57 18.13 -15.26
N MET A 298 6.93 18.85 -14.22
CA MET A 298 6.60 18.52 -12.83
C MET A 298 5.32 19.23 -12.41
N PRO A 299 4.38 18.51 -11.79
CA PRO A 299 3.34 19.17 -11.02
C PRO A 299 3.98 19.89 -9.84
N THR A 300 3.63 21.16 -9.63
CA THR A 300 4.31 22.07 -8.71
C THR A 300 4.12 21.71 -7.23
N CYS A 301 3.06 21.02 -6.87
CA CYS A 301 2.75 20.60 -5.50
C CYS A 301 1.96 19.29 -5.47
N VAL A 302 2.25 18.48 -4.46
CA VAL A 302 1.47 17.30 -4.11
C VAL A 302 0.95 17.49 -2.70
N ALA A 303 -0.35 17.65 -2.54
CA ALA A 303 -1.00 17.72 -1.24
C ALA A 303 -1.39 16.33 -0.75
N LEU A 304 -1.12 16.04 0.51
CA LEU A 304 -1.46 14.77 1.17
C LEU A 304 -2.50 15.00 2.24
N SER A 305 -3.49 14.14 2.27
CA SER A 305 -4.46 14.05 3.35
C SER A 305 -3.92 13.18 4.50
N THR A 306 -4.31 13.48 5.71
CA THR A 306 -3.81 12.97 6.99
C THR A 306 -4.04 11.48 7.27
N SER A 307 -4.56 10.70 6.35
CA SER A 307 -4.72 9.26 6.50
C SER A 307 -4.26 8.53 5.24
N SER A 308 -3.01 8.08 5.26
CA SER A 308 -2.43 7.06 4.36
C SER A 308 -2.57 7.26 2.85
N THR A 309 -2.86 8.48 2.36
CA THR A 309 -3.22 8.69 0.96
C THR A 309 -2.32 9.73 0.30
N ILE A 310 -1.48 9.30 -0.64
CA ILE A 310 -0.80 10.17 -1.59
C ILE A 310 -1.72 10.31 -2.80
N ALA A 311 -2.34 11.47 -2.99
CA ALA A 311 -2.95 11.85 -4.26
C ALA A 311 -1.98 12.77 -5.00
N LEU A 312 -1.44 12.33 -6.14
CA LEU A 312 -0.77 13.22 -7.07
C LEU A 312 -1.86 14.00 -7.81
N VAL A 313 -2.03 15.26 -7.49
CA VAL A 313 -2.93 16.14 -8.23
C VAL A 313 -2.18 16.63 -9.47
N LYS A 314 -2.55 16.14 -10.66
CA LYS A 314 -2.17 16.77 -11.91
C LYS A 314 -2.77 18.18 -11.93
N SER A 315 -2.09 19.15 -12.52
CA SER A 315 -2.41 20.58 -12.56
C SER A 315 -3.70 20.99 -13.32
N SER A 316 -4.75 20.21 -13.21
CA SER A 316 -6.13 20.56 -13.59
C SER A 316 -7.05 20.45 -12.37
N ALA A 317 -6.59 20.92 -11.24
CA ALA A 317 -7.21 20.74 -9.92
C ALA A 317 -8.38 21.66 -9.61
N SER A 318 -9.03 22.30 -10.60
CA SER A 318 -10.20 23.12 -10.33
C SER A 318 -11.51 22.34 -10.10
N GLU A 319 -11.54 21.02 -10.35
CA GLU A 319 -12.79 20.26 -10.33
C GLU A 319 -12.93 19.15 -9.27
N LEU A 320 -11.91 18.86 -8.45
CA LEU A 320 -11.94 17.70 -7.55
C LEU A 320 -11.84 18.00 -6.04
N LEU A 321 -11.96 19.26 -5.63
CA LEU A 321 -12.13 19.59 -4.21
C LEU A 321 -13.62 19.61 -3.86
N PRO A 322 -14.09 18.87 -2.86
CA PRO A 322 -15.46 19.03 -2.38
C PRO A 322 -15.60 20.46 -1.84
N LYS A 323 -16.61 21.18 -2.32
CA LYS A 323 -17.04 22.46 -1.73
C LYS A 323 -17.44 22.19 -0.28
N SER A 324 -16.53 22.42 0.66
CA SER A 324 -16.83 22.37 2.08
C SER A 324 -17.54 23.66 2.46
N SER A 325 -18.71 23.52 3.07
CA SER A 325 -19.46 24.61 3.72
C SER A 325 -18.58 25.36 4.72
N PRO A 326 -18.72 26.68 4.82
CA PRO A 326 -17.97 27.47 5.80
C PRO A 326 -18.71 27.44 7.13
N ASN A 327 -18.40 26.52 8.03
CA ASN A 327 -18.64 26.70 9.47
C ASN A 327 -18.10 25.51 10.27
N SER A 328 -16.89 25.64 10.73
CA SER A 328 -16.41 25.11 12.03
C SER A 328 -15.07 25.73 12.35
N SER A 329 -15.09 26.69 13.26
CA SER A 329 -13.91 27.27 13.93
C SER A 329 -13.31 26.22 14.86
N SER A 330 -12.53 25.31 14.30
CA SER A 330 -11.65 24.42 15.06
C SER A 330 -10.22 24.79 14.71
N THR A 331 -9.39 25.00 15.72
CA THR A 331 -7.96 25.34 15.64
C THR A 331 -7.24 24.38 14.71
N ARG A 332 -7.14 24.73 13.43
CA ARG A 332 -6.45 23.94 12.42
C ARG A 332 -4.96 23.99 12.69
N SER A 333 -4.31 22.83 12.76
CA SER A 333 -2.86 22.70 12.85
C SER A 333 -2.17 23.62 11.84
N PRO A 334 -1.07 24.32 12.19
CA PRO A 334 -0.30 25.17 11.25
C PRO A 334 0.09 24.45 9.96
N VAL A 335 0.34 23.13 10.03
CA VAL A 335 0.63 22.28 8.86
C VAL A 335 -0.57 22.19 7.92
N LEU A 336 -1.78 22.05 8.45
CA LEU A 336 -2.99 21.96 7.63
C LEU A 336 -3.29 23.31 6.94
N ARG A 337 -3.02 24.43 7.62
CA ARG A 337 -3.14 25.77 7.05
C ARG A 337 -2.16 25.99 5.91
N PHE A 338 -0.89 25.63 6.12
CA PHE A 338 0.14 25.68 5.07
C PHE A 338 -0.21 24.81 3.87
N MET A 339 -0.70 23.57 4.09
CA MET A 339 -1.12 22.67 3.03
C MET A 339 -2.25 23.23 2.17
N LEU A 340 -3.22 23.91 2.79
CA LEU A 340 -4.36 24.50 2.08
C LEU A 340 -3.97 25.76 1.29
N GLU A 341 -3.02 26.54 1.79
CA GLU A 341 -2.51 27.73 1.11
C GLU A 341 -1.64 27.35 -0.10
N THR A 342 -0.79 26.33 0.01
CA THR A 342 0.06 25.88 -1.12
C THR A 342 -0.68 25.10 -2.20
N ALA A 343 -1.88 24.62 -1.93
CA ALA A 343 -2.74 23.98 -2.94
C ALA A 343 -3.51 25.00 -3.80
N ARG A 344 -3.50 26.29 -3.42
CA ARG A 344 -4.18 27.39 -4.14
C ARG A 344 -3.24 28.20 -5.04
N THR A 345 -1.94 28.00 -4.93
CA THR A 345 -0.90 28.58 -5.81
C THR A 345 -0.32 27.51 -6.74
#